data_12d54280f36255ab4d1e168bef694780
#
_entry.id   12d54280f36255ab4d1e168bef694780
#
_cell.length_a   1.000
_cell.length_b   1.000
_cell.length_c   1.000
_cell.angle_alpha   90.00
_cell.angle_beta   90.00
_cell.angle_gamma   90.00
#
_symmetry.space_group_name_H-M   'P 1'
#
loop_
_entity.id
_entity.type
_entity.pdbx_description
1 polymer ?
#
loop_
_entity_poly.entity_id
_entity_poly.type
_entity_poly.pdbx_seq_one_letter_code
_entity_poly.pdbx_strand_id
1 'polypeptide(L)'
;MTFKFPILAAALSLLVACSDQYAPVSFTPEGNQIIASGTIDHTTLSAFEEVIARNPDIKTLVLQNIEGSVDDDSNVVFSRVVREEGFDTVVPSNGLVASGGTDLFLAGNRRVLEPGACVGVHSWGGGGFVAADLPEGHPEHGRYLDYFEDIGVDPDFYWFTLDAATEDEMHWMTASEANMFDMTTRAAPRLGAAATCDAR
;
A
#
# COMPACT_ATOMS: atom_id res chain seq x y z
N MET A 1 -30.83 -60.42 -29.93
CA MET A 1 -30.53 -59.96 -28.60
C MET A 1 -29.53 -58.85 -28.74
N THR A 2 -29.99 -57.59 -28.66
CA THR A 2 -29.16 -56.36 -28.80
C THR A 2 -28.98 -55.74 -27.43
N PHE A 3 -27.78 -55.83 -26.88
CA PHE A 3 -27.41 -55.21 -25.61
C PHE A 3 -27.14 -53.71 -25.84
N LYS A 4 -27.94 -52.84 -25.24
CA LYS A 4 -27.67 -51.40 -25.14
C LYS A 4 -26.90 -51.13 -23.86
N PHE A 5 -25.65 -50.61 -23.97
CA PHE A 5 -24.90 -50.06 -22.84
C PHE A 5 -25.31 -48.60 -22.63
N PRO A 6 -25.60 -48.15 -21.40
CA PRO A 6 -25.81 -46.75 -21.13
C PRO A 6 -24.45 -46.02 -21.01
N ILE A 7 -24.29 -44.96 -21.78
CA ILE A 7 -23.16 -44.01 -21.64
C ILE A 7 -23.43 -43.14 -20.43
N LEU A 8 -22.64 -43.33 -19.38
CA LEU A 8 -22.66 -42.48 -18.19
C LEU A 8 -21.84 -41.23 -18.50
N ALA A 9 -22.51 -40.10 -18.74
CA ALA A 9 -21.85 -38.80 -18.88
C ALA A 9 -21.47 -38.28 -17.50
N ALA A 10 -20.18 -38.33 -17.17
CA ALA A 10 -19.65 -37.68 -15.98
C ALA A 10 -19.58 -36.17 -16.23
N ALA A 11 -20.45 -35.39 -15.57
CA ALA A 11 -20.37 -33.94 -15.54
C ALA A 11 -19.20 -33.53 -14.64
N LEU A 12 -18.12 -33.05 -15.25
CA LEU A 12 -16.98 -32.46 -14.56
C LEU A 12 -17.37 -31.04 -14.12
N SER A 13 -17.78 -30.88 -12.86
CA SER A 13 -18.03 -29.57 -12.28
C SER A 13 -16.69 -28.87 -12.05
N LEU A 14 -16.36 -27.89 -12.88
CA LEU A 14 -15.29 -26.94 -12.63
C LEU A 14 -15.69 -26.06 -11.44
N LEU A 15 -15.12 -26.32 -10.27
CA LEU A 15 -15.12 -25.40 -9.15
C LEU A 15 -14.21 -24.23 -9.54
N VAL A 16 -14.78 -23.16 -10.03
CA VAL A 16 -14.10 -21.86 -10.08
C VAL A 16 -14.00 -21.38 -8.63
N ALA A 17 -12.84 -21.57 -8.02
CA ALA A 17 -12.51 -20.88 -6.79
C ALA A 17 -12.42 -19.40 -7.16
N CYS A 18 -13.40 -18.59 -6.75
CA CYS A 18 -13.22 -17.16 -6.63
C CYS A 18 -12.21 -16.95 -5.50
N SER A 19 -10.92 -16.89 -5.80
CA SER A 19 -9.99 -16.19 -4.94
C SER A 19 -10.32 -14.70 -5.11
N ASP A 20 -10.51 -13.98 -4.02
CA ASP A 20 -10.47 -12.52 -4.00
C ASP A 20 -9.08 -12.13 -4.52
N GLN A 21 -9.02 -11.88 -5.81
CA GLN A 21 -7.74 -11.73 -6.50
C GLN A 21 -7.50 -10.23 -6.60
N TYR A 22 -6.65 -9.70 -5.68
CA TYR A 22 -6.14 -8.34 -5.80
C TYR A 22 -5.39 -8.18 -7.14
N ALA A 23 -5.31 -6.95 -7.63
CA ALA A 23 -4.47 -6.62 -8.77
C ALA A 23 -3.08 -6.18 -8.26
N PRO A 24 -1.99 -6.88 -8.62
CA PRO A 24 -0.63 -6.44 -8.29
C PRO A 24 -0.36 -5.02 -8.78
N VAL A 25 0.57 -4.30 -8.12
CA VAL A 25 0.93 -2.95 -8.53
C VAL A 25 1.45 -2.95 -9.97
N SER A 26 0.85 -2.11 -10.79
CA SER A 26 1.31 -1.78 -12.13
C SER A 26 2.00 -0.42 -12.15
N PHE A 27 3.05 -0.29 -12.96
CA PHE A 27 3.82 0.94 -13.13
C PHE A 27 3.76 1.40 -14.57
N THR A 28 3.20 2.59 -14.81
CA THR A 28 3.04 3.16 -16.16
C THR A 28 3.81 4.47 -16.26
N PRO A 29 4.89 4.54 -17.06
CA PRO A 29 5.59 5.80 -17.31
C PRO A 29 4.71 6.77 -18.11
N GLU A 30 4.56 8.00 -17.61
CA GLU A 30 3.82 9.08 -18.24
C GLU A 30 4.60 10.41 -18.14
N GLY A 31 5.17 10.86 -19.25
CA GLY A 31 5.99 12.07 -19.26
C GLY A 31 7.22 11.94 -18.36
N ASN A 32 7.27 12.72 -17.28
CA ASN A 32 8.37 12.74 -16.32
C ASN A 32 8.02 12.04 -14.98
N GLN A 33 7.01 11.20 -14.97
CA GLN A 33 6.53 10.50 -13.78
C GLN A 33 6.17 9.03 -14.10
N ILE A 34 6.14 8.19 -13.06
CA ILE A 34 5.63 6.83 -13.12
C ILE A 34 4.35 6.78 -12.30
N ILE A 35 3.25 6.36 -12.92
CA ILE A 35 1.97 6.15 -12.24
C ILE A 35 1.94 4.73 -11.69
N ALA A 36 1.67 4.58 -10.40
CA ALA A 36 1.53 3.31 -9.72
C ALA A 36 0.08 3.10 -9.25
N SER A 37 -0.46 1.89 -9.47
CA SER A 37 -1.80 1.50 -9.01
C SER A 37 -1.88 0.00 -8.80
N GLY A 38 -2.53 -0.43 -7.73
CA GLY A 38 -2.73 -1.83 -7.36
C GLY A 38 -2.33 -2.13 -5.91
N THR A 39 -2.22 -3.39 -5.58
CA THR A 39 -1.83 -3.90 -4.25
C THR A 39 -0.38 -4.37 -4.25
N ILE A 40 0.38 -3.97 -3.25
CA ILE A 40 1.80 -4.34 -3.10
C ILE A 40 1.91 -5.82 -2.74
N ASP A 41 2.75 -6.55 -3.47
CA ASP A 41 3.05 -7.95 -3.25
C ASP A 41 4.53 -8.27 -3.55
N HIS A 42 4.90 -9.54 -3.49
CA HIS A 42 6.27 -10.02 -3.72
C HIS A 42 6.80 -9.77 -5.15
N THR A 43 5.95 -9.40 -6.11
CA THR A 43 6.35 -9.09 -7.49
C THR A 43 6.60 -7.62 -7.73
N THR A 44 6.15 -6.76 -6.81
CA THR A 44 6.13 -5.29 -6.97
C THR A 44 7.54 -4.72 -7.18
N LEU A 45 8.53 -5.16 -6.38
CA LEU A 45 9.90 -4.65 -6.51
C LEU A 45 10.49 -4.95 -7.88
N SER A 46 10.38 -6.19 -8.37
CA SER A 46 10.94 -6.55 -9.68
C SER A 46 10.26 -5.80 -10.83
N ALA A 47 8.94 -5.58 -10.75
CA ALA A 47 8.22 -4.77 -11.73
C ALA A 47 8.67 -3.30 -11.72
N PHE A 48 8.92 -2.73 -10.54
CA PHE A 48 9.44 -1.38 -10.41
C PHE A 48 10.84 -1.24 -10.99
N GLU A 49 11.77 -2.16 -10.64
CA GLU A 49 13.15 -2.19 -11.14
C GLU A 49 13.20 -2.26 -12.67
N GLU A 50 12.33 -3.07 -13.29
CA GLU A 50 12.22 -3.14 -14.75
C GLU A 50 11.79 -1.81 -15.37
N VAL A 51 10.90 -1.08 -14.74
CA VAL A 51 10.39 0.21 -15.26
C VAL A 51 11.46 1.29 -15.10
N ILE A 52 12.11 1.41 -13.94
CA ILE A 52 13.14 2.44 -13.72
C ILE A 52 14.39 2.20 -14.55
N ALA A 53 14.76 0.94 -14.81
CA ALA A 53 15.89 0.61 -15.69
C ALA A 53 15.68 1.12 -17.12
N ARG A 54 14.42 1.19 -17.59
CA ARG A 54 14.06 1.73 -18.91
C ARG A 54 13.83 3.24 -18.90
N ASN A 55 13.66 3.84 -17.72
CA ASN A 55 13.32 5.25 -17.52
C ASN A 55 14.19 5.89 -16.42
N PRO A 56 15.52 5.88 -16.53
CA PRO A 56 16.44 6.23 -15.41
C PRO A 56 16.35 7.69 -14.97
N ASP A 57 15.86 8.58 -15.82
CA ASP A 57 15.73 10.01 -15.54
C ASP A 57 14.45 10.36 -14.78
N ILE A 58 13.48 9.43 -14.70
CA ILE A 58 12.23 9.67 -13.96
C ILE A 58 12.47 9.39 -12.48
N LYS A 59 12.16 10.39 -11.64
CA LYS A 59 12.30 10.31 -10.18
C LYS A 59 11.01 10.76 -9.45
N THR A 60 9.87 10.73 -10.11
CA THR A 60 8.55 10.99 -9.49
C THR A 60 7.68 9.76 -9.62
N LEU A 61 7.23 9.24 -8.47
CA LEU A 61 6.28 8.13 -8.35
C LEU A 61 4.93 8.68 -7.90
N VAL A 62 3.94 8.61 -8.78
CA VAL A 62 2.56 9.01 -8.48
C VAL A 62 1.80 7.78 -8.00
N LEU A 63 1.36 7.81 -6.76
CA LEU A 63 0.58 6.74 -6.13
C LEU A 63 -0.91 7.03 -6.39
N GLN A 64 -1.42 6.51 -7.51
CA GLN A 64 -2.79 6.81 -7.96
C GLN A 64 -3.82 6.06 -7.13
N ASN A 65 -3.61 4.76 -6.90
CA ASN A 65 -4.43 3.94 -6.04
C ASN A 65 -3.59 2.77 -5.50
N ILE A 66 -3.10 2.88 -4.27
CA ILE A 66 -2.33 1.84 -3.59
C ILE A 66 -3.05 1.52 -2.29
N GLU A 67 -3.93 0.52 -2.34
CA GLU A 67 -4.83 0.17 -1.24
C GLU A 67 -4.12 -0.50 -0.05
N GLY A 68 -2.91 -1.02 -0.25
CA GLY A 68 -2.12 -1.65 0.79
C GLY A 68 -1.14 -2.69 0.26
N SER A 69 -0.71 -3.57 1.16
CA SER A 69 0.16 -4.71 0.87
C SER A 69 -0.49 -6.01 1.32
N VAL A 70 -0.20 -7.09 0.61
CA VAL A 70 -0.50 -8.47 1.05
C VAL A 70 0.74 -9.17 1.56
N ASP A 71 1.89 -8.49 1.51
CA ASP A 71 3.20 -8.95 1.97
C ASP A 71 3.99 -7.74 2.49
N ASP A 72 3.96 -7.54 3.81
CA ASP A 72 4.58 -6.37 4.43
C ASP A 72 6.10 -6.40 4.37
N ASP A 73 6.74 -7.58 4.39
CA ASP A 73 8.19 -7.69 4.23
C ASP A 73 8.61 -7.21 2.83
N SER A 74 7.87 -7.61 1.80
CA SER A 74 8.08 -7.12 0.42
C SER A 74 7.82 -5.62 0.31
N ASN A 75 6.79 -5.09 1.00
CA ASN A 75 6.50 -3.66 1.02
C ASN A 75 7.65 -2.85 1.62
N VAL A 76 8.15 -3.24 2.79
CA VAL A 76 9.26 -2.56 3.46
C VAL A 76 10.52 -2.55 2.59
N VAL A 77 10.86 -3.68 1.95
CA VAL A 77 12.01 -3.77 1.03
C VAL A 77 11.82 -2.85 -0.18
N PHE A 78 10.66 -2.91 -0.83
CA PHE A 78 10.34 -2.06 -1.97
C PHE A 78 10.36 -0.56 -1.61
N SER A 79 9.77 -0.19 -0.48
CA SER A 79 9.75 1.19 -0.02
C SER A 79 11.15 1.75 0.26
N ARG A 80 12.06 0.95 0.85
CA ARG A 80 13.46 1.33 0.99
C ARG A 80 14.14 1.58 -0.36
N VAL A 81 13.90 0.74 -1.36
CA VAL A 81 14.43 0.95 -2.72
C VAL A 81 13.91 2.26 -3.33
N VAL A 82 12.61 2.57 -3.16
CA VAL A 82 12.05 3.86 -3.61
C VAL A 82 12.80 5.04 -2.98
N ARG A 83 13.11 4.95 -1.67
CA ARG A 83 13.88 5.95 -0.93
C ARG A 83 15.32 6.06 -1.44
N GLU A 84 16.02 4.93 -1.56
CA GLU A 84 17.43 4.85 -1.98
C GLU A 84 17.63 5.32 -3.42
N GLU A 85 16.69 5.00 -4.32
CA GLU A 85 16.66 5.47 -5.70
C GLU A 85 16.32 6.96 -5.85
N GLY A 86 15.98 7.63 -4.77
CA GLY A 86 15.76 9.07 -4.71
C GLY A 86 14.43 9.53 -5.29
N PHE A 87 13.40 8.70 -5.26
CA PHE A 87 12.08 9.06 -5.77
C PHE A 87 11.35 10.05 -4.86
N ASP A 88 10.67 11.00 -5.49
CA ASP A 88 9.62 11.79 -4.87
C ASP A 88 8.29 11.02 -4.98
N THR A 89 7.43 11.07 -3.96
CA THR A 89 6.10 10.45 -3.97
C THR A 89 5.00 11.51 -4.00
N VAL A 90 3.99 11.25 -4.81
CA VAL A 90 2.84 12.14 -4.98
C VAL A 90 1.55 11.32 -4.90
N VAL A 91 0.61 11.72 -4.06
CA VAL A 91 -0.77 11.22 -4.10
C VAL A 91 -1.63 12.31 -4.73
N PRO A 92 -2.19 12.10 -5.93
CA PRO A 92 -2.97 13.11 -6.63
C PRO A 92 -4.33 13.34 -5.96
N SER A 93 -5.04 14.39 -6.36
CA SER A 93 -6.31 14.83 -5.76
C SER A 93 -7.43 13.77 -5.76
N ASN A 94 -7.39 12.87 -6.74
CA ASN A 94 -8.27 11.72 -6.84
C ASN A 94 -7.57 10.40 -6.47
N GLY A 95 -6.35 10.48 -5.91
CA GLY A 95 -5.56 9.33 -5.51
C GLY A 95 -5.90 8.83 -4.11
N LEU A 96 -5.46 7.60 -3.85
CA LEU A 96 -5.62 6.92 -2.58
C LEU A 96 -4.36 6.13 -2.24
N VAL A 97 -3.90 6.26 -1.01
CA VAL A 97 -2.96 5.33 -0.38
C VAL A 97 -3.54 4.88 0.95
N ALA A 98 -3.42 3.59 1.28
CA ALA A 98 -3.88 3.05 2.54
C ALA A 98 -2.96 1.93 3.02
N SER A 99 -2.89 1.70 4.34
CA SER A 99 -2.10 0.62 4.92
C SER A 99 -0.65 0.66 4.40
N GLY A 100 -0.09 -0.43 3.90
CA GLY A 100 1.23 -0.47 3.28
C GLY A 100 1.44 0.54 2.13
N GLY A 101 0.38 1.02 1.48
CA GLY A 101 0.47 2.12 0.51
C GLY A 101 0.83 3.47 1.16
N THR A 102 0.41 3.68 2.41
CA THR A 102 0.81 4.85 3.20
C THR A 102 2.28 4.75 3.59
N ASP A 103 2.77 3.56 3.96
CA ASP A 103 4.19 3.33 4.22
C ASP A 103 5.05 3.64 2.98
N LEU A 104 4.62 3.15 1.81
CA LEU A 104 5.28 3.45 0.54
C LEU A 104 5.30 4.96 0.25
N PHE A 105 4.20 5.69 0.50
CA PHE A 105 4.17 7.15 0.33
C PHE A 105 5.24 7.84 1.18
N LEU A 106 5.43 7.39 2.43
CA LEU A 106 6.40 7.97 3.36
C LEU A 106 7.86 7.75 2.94
N ALA A 107 8.13 6.75 2.09
CA ALA A 107 9.46 6.52 1.54
C ALA A 107 9.98 7.64 0.63
N GLY A 108 9.10 8.47 0.06
CA GLY A 108 9.51 9.56 -0.84
C GLY A 108 10.46 10.57 -0.22
N ASN A 109 11.47 11.04 -0.99
CA ASN A 109 12.34 12.14 -0.59
C ASN A 109 11.57 13.45 -0.46
N ARG A 110 10.79 13.80 -1.47
CA ARG A 110 9.72 14.79 -1.37
C ARG A 110 8.39 14.06 -1.36
N ARG A 111 7.55 14.40 -0.41
CA ARG A 111 6.24 13.80 -0.21
C ARG A 111 5.17 14.84 -0.42
N VAL A 112 4.29 14.61 -1.39
CA VAL A 112 3.26 15.57 -1.78
C VAL A 112 1.88 14.90 -1.75
N LEU A 113 0.99 15.44 -0.97
CA LEU A 113 -0.45 15.14 -1.03
C LEU A 113 -1.13 16.30 -1.76
N GLU A 114 -1.92 16.00 -2.79
CA GLU A 114 -2.76 17.01 -3.42
C GLU A 114 -4.08 17.21 -2.66
N PRO A 115 -4.74 18.38 -2.78
CA PRO A 115 -6.03 18.62 -2.14
C PRO A 115 -7.07 17.57 -2.55
N GLY A 116 -7.62 16.85 -1.58
CA GLY A 116 -8.59 15.76 -1.83
C GLY A 116 -7.98 14.36 -1.89
N ALA A 117 -6.65 14.21 -1.82
CA ALA A 117 -5.99 12.90 -1.69
C ALA A 117 -6.52 12.14 -0.48
N CYS A 118 -6.65 10.82 -0.59
CA CYS A 118 -7.03 9.94 0.51
C CYS A 118 -5.78 9.23 1.07
N VAL A 119 -5.63 9.29 2.40
CA VAL A 119 -4.56 8.60 3.12
C VAL A 119 -5.19 7.82 4.26
N GLY A 120 -5.07 6.50 4.22
CA GLY A 120 -5.67 5.61 5.19
C GLY A 120 -4.63 4.88 6.03
N VAL A 121 -4.92 4.71 7.32
CA VAL A 121 -4.09 3.94 8.26
C VAL A 121 -4.97 3.04 9.11
N HIS A 122 -4.42 1.93 9.56
CA HIS A 122 -5.05 1.00 10.48
C HIS A 122 -4.00 0.11 11.14
N SER A 123 -4.40 -0.61 12.19
CA SER A 123 -3.59 -1.68 12.78
C SER A 123 -3.40 -2.81 11.77
N TRP A 124 -2.22 -3.41 11.72
CA TRP A 124 -2.04 -4.60 10.90
C TRP A 124 -2.50 -5.86 11.67
N GLY A 125 -2.95 -6.85 10.90
CA GLY A 125 -3.26 -8.19 11.37
C GLY A 125 -2.66 -9.25 10.43
N GLY A 126 -2.09 -10.30 10.99
CA GLY A 126 -1.50 -11.39 10.18
C GLY A 126 -0.61 -12.32 11.00
N GLY A 127 -0.27 -13.46 10.42
CA GLY A 127 0.60 -14.44 11.10
C GLY A 127 0.08 -14.98 12.43
N GLY A 128 -1.21 -14.75 12.74
CA GLY A 128 -1.82 -15.11 14.02
C GLY A 128 -1.73 -14.03 15.10
N PHE A 129 -1.34 -12.81 14.73
CA PHE A 129 -1.25 -11.64 15.59
C PHE A 129 -2.20 -10.54 15.12
N VAL A 130 -2.65 -9.74 16.09
CA VAL A 130 -3.23 -8.42 15.91
C VAL A 130 -2.27 -7.43 16.56
N ALA A 131 -1.75 -6.48 15.80
CA ALA A 131 -0.66 -5.62 16.27
C ALA A 131 -1.03 -4.84 17.54
N ALA A 132 -2.25 -4.31 17.60
CA ALA A 132 -2.75 -3.56 18.75
C ALA A 132 -2.81 -4.39 20.06
N ASP A 133 -2.86 -5.72 19.96
CA ASP A 133 -2.87 -6.63 21.12
C ASP A 133 -1.46 -7.01 21.61
N LEU A 134 -0.42 -6.68 20.82
CA LEU A 134 0.96 -7.02 21.16
C LEU A 134 1.57 -5.97 22.11
N PRO A 135 2.37 -6.39 23.11
CA PRO A 135 3.12 -5.43 23.92
C PRO A 135 4.09 -4.61 23.05
N GLU A 136 4.30 -3.33 23.35
CA GLU A 136 5.21 -2.44 22.61
C GLU A 136 6.62 -3.03 22.37
N GLY A 137 7.14 -3.85 23.28
CA GLY A 137 8.42 -4.52 23.12
C GLY A 137 8.37 -5.82 22.30
N HIS A 138 7.25 -6.16 21.66
CA HIS A 138 7.15 -7.39 20.88
C HIS A 138 7.97 -7.29 19.59
N PRO A 139 8.74 -8.35 19.20
CA PRO A 139 9.63 -8.31 18.05
C PRO A 139 8.94 -8.00 16.72
N GLU A 140 7.66 -8.34 16.55
CA GLU A 140 6.91 -8.08 15.32
C GLU A 140 6.74 -6.59 15.00
N HIS A 141 6.84 -5.69 15.99
CA HIS A 141 6.86 -4.25 15.74
C HIS A 141 8.18 -3.78 15.11
N GLY A 142 9.27 -4.52 15.32
CA GLY A 142 10.63 -4.11 14.98
C GLY A 142 10.77 -3.76 13.50
N ARG A 143 10.20 -4.55 12.57
CA ARG A 143 10.32 -4.30 11.12
C ARG A 143 9.77 -2.92 10.70
N TYR A 144 8.69 -2.48 11.32
CA TYR A 144 8.06 -1.18 11.02
C TYR A 144 8.83 -0.04 11.69
N LEU A 145 9.22 -0.21 12.95
CA LEU A 145 9.98 0.78 13.68
C LEU A 145 11.34 1.04 13.02
N ASP A 146 12.06 -0.03 12.65
CA ASP A 146 13.32 0.07 11.92
C ASP A 146 13.14 0.76 10.57
N TYR A 147 12.03 0.43 9.86
CA TYR A 147 11.71 1.07 8.58
C TYR A 147 11.45 2.57 8.72
N PHE A 148 10.63 2.99 9.68
CA PHE A 148 10.33 4.41 9.90
C PHE A 148 11.57 5.18 10.36
N GLU A 149 12.42 4.59 11.21
CA GLU A 149 13.70 5.17 11.57
C GLU A 149 14.60 5.38 10.35
N ASP A 150 14.73 4.37 9.47
CA ASP A 150 15.56 4.42 8.26
C ASP A 150 15.13 5.52 7.28
N ILE A 151 13.82 5.77 7.16
CA ILE A 151 13.30 6.82 6.27
C ILE A 151 13.13 8.18 6.95
N GLY A 152 13.44 8.28 8.26
CA GLY A 152 13.38 9.51 9.05
C GLY A 152 11.95 9.97 9.38
N VAL A 153 11.02 9.02 9.56
CA VAL A 153 9.67 9.25 10.07
C VAL A 153 9.64 8.95 11.57
N ASP A 154 8.95 9.78 12.35
CA ASP A 154 8.84 9.58 13.79
C ASP A 154 8.15 8.25 14.10
N PRO A 155 8.74 7.36 14.91
CA PRO A 155 8.11 6.11 15.34
C PRO A 155 6.75 6.26 16.02
N ASP A 156 6.44 7.42 16.58
CA ASP A 156 5.12 7.72 17.14
C ASP A 156 4.00 7.61 16.07
N PHE A 157 4.35 7.80 14.80
CA PHE A 157 3.41 7.57 13.70
C PHE A 157 2.97 6.09 13.63
N TYR A 158 3.90 5.15 13.80
CA TYR A 158 3.56 3.73 13.82
C TYR A 158 2.55 3.40 14.93
N TRP A 159 2.81 3.86 16.16
CA TRP A 159 1.89 3.62 17.27
C TRP A 159 0.53 4.28 17.04
N PHE A 160 0.51 5.47 16.45
CA PHE A 160 -0.74 6.12 16.05
C PHE A 160 -1.53 5.24 15.07
N THR A 161 -0.90 4.59 14.07
CA THR A 161 -1.63 3.73 13.11
C THR A 161 -2.31 2.55 13.79
N LEU A 162 -1.70 1.98 14.83
CA LEU A 162 -2.28 0.87 15.58
C LEU A 162 -3.50 1.28 16.43
N ASP A 163 -3.48 2.52 16.94
CA ASP A 163 -4.57 3.05 17.79
C ASP A 163 -5.71 3.68 16.98
N ALA A 164 -5.45 4.10 15.74
CA ALA A 164 -6.39 4.87 14.94
C ALA A 164 -7.56 4.04 14.41
N ALA A 165 -7.34 2.77 14.04
CA ALA A 165 -8.35 1.83 13.59
C ALA A 165 -7.89 0.39 13.79
N THR A 166 -8.82 -0.55 13.92
CA THR A 166 -8.55 -1.98 13.95
C THR A 166 -8.10 -2.49 12.59
N GLU A 167 -7.65 -3.74 12.50
CA GLU A 167 -7.23 -4.37 11.24
C GLU A 167 -8.34 -4.50 10.19
N ASP A 168 -9.60 -4.47 10.62
CA ASP A 168 -10.78 -4.60 9.76
C ASP A 168 -11.41 -3.23 9.40
N GLU A 169 -10.87 -2.12 9.93
CA GLU A 169 -11.39 -0.78 9.74
C GLU A 169 -10.31 0.12 9.11
N MET A 170 -10.69 1.32 8.68
CA MET A 170 -9.77 2.30 8.12
C MET A 170 -9.98 3.67 8.75
N HIS A 171 -8.91 4.26 9.28
CA HIS A 171 -8.89 5.66 9.66
C HIS A 171 -8.36 6.50 8.50
N TRP A 172 -9.22 7.38 7.96
CA TRP A 172 -8.81 8.34 6.93
C TRP A 172 -8.23 9.58 7.58
N MET A 173 -6.95 9.81 7.32
CA MET A 173 -6.19 10.90 7.93
C MET A 173 -6.71 12.27 7.55
N THR A 174 -6.68 13.16 8.53
CA THR A 174 -6.93 14.60 8.35
C THR A 174 -5.63 15.34 7.99
N ALA A 175 -5.76 16.55 7.45
CA ALA A 175 -4.61 17.41 7.22
C ALA A 175 -3.86 17.79 8.54
N SER A 176 -4.58 17.82 9.67
CA SER A 176 -3.97 18.08 10.97
C SER A 176 -3.05 16.95 11.42
N GLU A 177 -3.51 15.70 11.27
CA GLU A 177 -2.73 14.51 11.59
C GLU A 177 -1.55 14.36 10.64
N ALA A 178 -1.76 14.57 9.32
CA ALA A 178 -0.68 14.51 8.34
C ALA A 178 0.43 15.56 8.62
N ASN A 179 0.06 16.75 9.16
CA ASN A 179 1.02 17.75 9.59
C ASN A 179 1.65 17.39 10.95
N MET A 180 0.91 16.76 11.85
CA MET A 180 1.43 16.36 13.17
C MET A 180 2.60 15.39 13.04
N PHE A 181 2.52 14.45 12.08
CA PHE A 181 3.54 13.44 11.82
C PHE A 181 4.49 13.79 10.67
N ASP A 182 4.53 15.04 10.23
CA ASP A 182 5.40 15.49 9.13
C ASP A 182 5.34 14.56 7.90
N MET A 183 4.14 14.02 7.58
CA MET A 183 3.96 13.08 6.47
C MET A 183 4.34 13.69 5.13
N THR A 184 4.25 15.00 4.99
CA THR A 184 4.58 15.75 3.77
C THR A 184 5.77 16.66 3.98
N THR A 185 6.54 16.93 2.93
CA THR A 185 7.69 17.84 2.96
C THR A 185 7.29 19.33 2.91
N ARG A 186 6.02 19.63 2.91
CA ARG A 186 5.39 20.96 3.04
C ARG A 186 4.03 20.76 3.70
N ALA A 187 3.41 21.83 4.21
CA ALA A 187 2.11 21.72 4.88
C ALA A 187 1.09 20.93 4.05
N ALA A 188 0.47 19.93 4.66
CA ALA A 188 -0.54 19.10 4.02
C ALA A 188 -1.79 19.95 3.70
N PRO A 189 -2.36 19.78 2.50
CA PRO A 189 -3.61 20.43 2.13
C PRO A 189 -4.80 19.76 2.82
N ARG A 190 -6.01 20.24 2.56
CA ARG A 190 -7.22 19.50 2.97
C ARG A 190 -7.28 18.17 2.24
N LEU A 191 -7.30 17.08 2.99
CA LEU A 191 -7.41 15.70 2.49
C LEU A 191 -8.87 15.32 2.16
N GLY A 192 -9.06 14.18 1.54
CA GLY A 192 -10.36 13.58 1.26
C GLY A 192 -11.15 13.32 2.53
N ALA A 193 -12.46 13.53 2.49
CA ALA A 193 -13.31 13.12 3.60
C ALA A 193 -13.54 11.61 3.58
N ALA A 194 -13.73 10.96 4.74
CA ALA A 194 -13.93 9.52 4.88
C ALA A 194 -14.95 8.98 3.87
N ALA A 195 -16.15 9.56 3.79
CA ALA A 195 -17.18 9.12 2.85
C ALA A 195 -16.76 9.19 1.35
N THR A 196 -15.78 10.04 1.00
CA THR A 196 -15.23 10.10 -0.35
C THR A 196 -14.16 9.03 -0.55
N CYS A 197 -13.35 8.79 0.49
CA CYS A 197 -12.27 7.81 0.45
C CYS A 197 -12.81 6.37 0.47
N ASP A 198 -13.84 6.10 1.28
CA ASP A 198 -14.53 4.79 1.31
C ASP A 198 -15.22 4.42 -0.03
N ALA A 199 -15.45 5.41 -0.90
CA ALA A 199 -16.12 5.22 -2.19
C ALA A 199 -15.14 5.04 -3.37
N ARG A 200 -13.83 5.07 -3.12
CA ARG A 200 -12.78 4.91 -4.12
C ARG A 200 -12.27 3.49 -4.17
#